data_0fabf4209fe82e8dce5d013d8bfb0150
#
_entry.id   0fabf4209fe82e8dce5d013d8bfb0150
#
_cell.length_a   1.000
_cell.length_b   1.000
_cell.length_c   1.000
_cell.angle_alpha   90.00
_cell.angle_beta   90.00
_cell.angle_gamma   90.00
#
_symmetry.space_group_name_H-M   'P 1'
#
loop_
_entity.id
_entity.type
_entity.pdbx_description
1 polymer ?
#
loop_
_entity_poly.entity_id
_entity_poly.type
_entity_poly.pdbx_seq_one_letter_code
_entity_poly.pdbx_strand_id
1 'polypeptide(L)'
;EGGAPFPPEARRGDAWTGFKRGWRDVSMQVAQGRAVTPFLQGKAVGGSTPINGAIIHRMPQRIHAAWADRHGLGETLPYDALDGIFDRLDDELSVEPTPEAAWGGNNSRFKQGADALGWTSNPTRRAVDGCERTARCNQGCAAALKQSMDQTYIPRVIQEGARLYSECRVERIIEASGRA
;
A
#
# COMPACT_ATOMS: atom_id res chain seq x y z
N GLU A 1 -10.37 13.64 -3.38
CA GLU A 1 -10.31 12.22 -3.75
C GLU A 1 -11.43 11.84 -4.73
N GLY A 2 -11.06 11.21 -5.85
CA GLY A 2 -12.02 10.80 -6.89
C GLY A 2 -12.85 9.56 -6.55
N GLY A 3 -12.57 8.88 -5.46
CA GLY A 3 -13.28 7.70 -4.99
C GLY A 3 -14.15 7.97 -3.77
N ALA A 4 -15.12 7.07 -3.54
CA ALA A 4 -15.94 7.07 -2.34
C ALA A 4 -15.18 6.51 -1.12
N PRO A 5 -15.63 6.77 0.12
CA PRO A 5 -15.20 5.98 1.27
C PRO A 5 -15.39 4.49 1.01
N PHE A 6 -14.47 3.66 1.52
CA PHE A 6 -14.53 2.22 1.32
C PHE A 6 -15.17 1.56 2.56
N PRO A 7 -16.49 1.36 2.56
CA PRO A 7 -17.22 1.03 3.76
C PRO A 7 -17.01 -0.45 4.19
N PRO A 8 -17.27 -0.77 5.48
CA PRO A 8 -17.06 -2.12 6.01
C PRO A 8 -17.80 -3.23 5.26
N GLU A 9 -19.02 -2.97 4.78
CA GLU A 9 -19.81 -3.92 4.00
C GLU A 9 -19.14 -4.27 2.66
N ALA A 10 -18.48 -3.31 1.99
CA ALA A 10 -17.72 -3.59 0.77
C ALA A 10 -16.49 -4.44 1.04
N ARG A 11 -15.85 -4.29 2.21
CA ARG A 11 -14.70 -5.10 2.65
C ARG A 11 -15.09 -6.54 3.00
N ARG A 12 -16.32 -6.75 3.47
CA ARG A 12 -16.87 -8.05 3.87
C ARG A 12 -17.67 -8.74 2.77
N GLY A 13 -18.05 -8.01 1.74
CA GLY A 13 -18.80 -8.51 0.59
C GLY A 13 -18.03 -9.53 -0.24
N ASP A 14 -18.61 -9.95 -1.34
CA ASP A 14 -17.93 -10.81 -2.31
C ASP A 14 -16.80 -10.07 -3.05
N ALA A 15 -15.97 -10.82 -3.78
CA ALA A 15 -14.85 -10.26 -4.52
C ALA A 15 -15.30 -9.21 -5.55
N TRP A 16 -16.40 -9.45 -6.22
CA TRP A 16 -16.95 -8.58 -7.25
C TRP A 16 -17.38 -7.21 -6.68
N THR A 17 -18.00 -7.22 -5.50
CA THR A 17 -18.35 -5.99 -4.76
C THR A 17 -17.10 -5.22 -4.38
N GLY A 18 -16.06 -5.89 -3.90
CA GLY A 18 -14.76 -5.27 -3.60
C GLY A 18 -14.13 -4.63 -4.84
N PHE A 19 -14.11 -5.35 -5.97
CA PHE A 19 -13.58 -4.83 -7.23
C PHE A 19 -14.36 -3.61 -7.75
N LYS A 20 -15.67 -3.67 -7.79
CA LYS A 20 -16.50 -2.55 -8.25
C LYS A 20 -16.35 -1.28 -7.41
N ARG A 21 -16.19 -1.43 -6.11
CA ARG A 21 -16.15 -0.28 -5.19
C ARG A 21 -14.75 0.26 -4.95
N GLY A 22 -13.74 -0.61 -4.94
CA GLY A 22 -12.37 -0.22 -4.57
C GLY A 22 -11.43 0.01 -5.74
N TRP A 23 -11.70 -0.59 -6.90
CA TRP A 23 -10.80 -0.54 -8.05
C TRP A 23 -11.31 0.41 -9.13
N ARG A 24 -10.40 1.20 -9.69
CA ARG A 24 -10.70 2.06 -10.83
C ARG A 24 -11.03 1.19 -12.06
N ASP A 25 -12.16 1.48 -12.69
CA ASP A 25 -12.65 0.78 -13.87
C ASP A 25 -12.67 -0.76 -13.70
N VAL A 26 -12.98 -1.21 -12.48
CA VAL A 26 -13.02 -2.63 -12.10
C VAL A 26 -11.70 -3.36 -12.45
N SER A 27 -10.55 -2.66 -12.32
CA SER A 27 -9.23 -3.21 -12.68
C SER A 27 -9.00 -3.45 -14.18
N MET A 28 -9.78 -2.82 -15.06
CA MET A 28 -9.69 -3.01 -16.51
C MET A 28 -8.78 -1.98 -17.22
N GLN A 29 -8.04 -1.17 -16.45
CA GLN A 29 -7.10 -0.21 -17.03
C GLN A 29 -5.85 -0.90 -17.56
N VAL A 30 -5.39 -0.45 -18.72
CA VAL A 30 -4.15 -0.92 -19.32
C VAL A 30 -3.28 0.26 -19.76
N ALA A 31 -1.98 0.14 -19.55
CA ALA A 31 -0.99 1.01 -20.16
C ALA A 31 -0.60 0.43 -21.52
N GLN A 32 -0.63 1.25 -22.55
CA GLN A 32 -0.21 0.89 -23.91
C GLN A 32 1.21 1.41 -24.16
N GLY A 33 2.07 0.56 -24.72
CA GLY A 33 3.45 0.88 -25.05
C GLY A 33 4.02 -0.23 -25.93
N ARG A 34 5.27 -0.66 -25.68
CA ARG A 34 5.86 -1.82 -26.36
C ARG A 34 5.09 -3.11 -26.06
N ALA A 35 4.43 -3.16 -24.92
CA ALA A 35 3.52 -4.24 -24.54
C ALA A 35 2.31 -3.64 -23.83
N VAL A 36 1.20 -4.36 -23.88
CA VAL A 36 0.01 -4.04 -23.08
C VAL A 36 0.26 -4.52 -21.65
N THR A 37 0.23 -3.58 -20.71
CA THR A 37 0.48 -3.88 -19.27
C THR A 37 -0.76 -3.53 -18.45
N PRO A 38 -1.34 -4.45 -17.68
CA PRO A 38 -2.42 -4.14 -16.76
C PRO A 38 -1.98 -3.09 -15.75
N PHE A 39 -2.80 -2.08 -15.54
CA PHE A 39 -2.55 -1.01 -14.59
C PHE A 39 -3.59 -1.04 -13.47
N LEU A 40 -3.19 -1.59 -12.34
CA LEU A 40 -4.07 -1.80 -11.19
C LEU A 40 -4.06 -0.57 -10.29
N GLN A 41 -5.17 0.15 -10.24
CA GLN A 41 -5.29 1.38 -9.46
C GLN A 41 -6.56 1.35 -8.59
N GLY A 42 -6.41 1.81 -7.34
CA GLY A 42 -7.55 2.03 -6.46
C GLY A 42 -8.32 3.30 -6.81
N LYS A 43 -9.61 3.28 -6.50
CA LYS A 43 -10.51 4.44 -6.55
C LYS A 43 -11.36 4.45 -5.29
N ALA A 44 -10.73 4.83 -4.19
CA ALA A 44 -11.36 4.92 -2.88
C ALA A 44 -10.67 5.98 -2.04
N VAL A 45 -11.30 6.48 -1.00
CA VAL A 45 -10.62 7.30 0.01
C VAL A 45 -9.43 6.49 0.56
N GLY A 46 -8.22 7.08 0.50
CA GLY A 46 -6.98 6.36 0.75
C GLY A 46 -6.26 5.84 -0.51
N GLY A 47 -6.82 6.09 -1.71
CA GLY A 47 -6.23 5.73 -3.00
C GLY A 47 -6.16 4.23 -3.21
N SER A 48 -4.97 3.71 -3.53
CA SER A 48 -4.72 2.26 -3.71
C SER A 48 -4.39 1.53 -2.41
N THR A 49 -4.16 2.24 -1.30
CA THR A 49 -3.77 1.59 -0.03
C THR A 49 -4.85 0.69 0.57
N PRO A 50 -6.16 1.01 0.48
CA PRO A 50 -7.21 0.11 0.96
C PRO A 50 -7.26 -1.23 0.24
N ILE A 51 -6.80 -1.30 -1.02
CA ILE A 51 -6.99 -2.47 -1.89
C ILE A 51 -5.68 -3.16 -2.30
N ASN A 52 -4.53 -2.72 -1.82
CA ASN A 52 -3.25 -3.38 -2.06
C ASN A 52 -3.00 -4.55 -1.08
N GLY A 53 -1.87 -5.25 -1.25
CA GLY A 53 -1.45 -6.34 -0.37
C GLY A 53 -0.84 -5.92 0.97
N ALA A 54 -0.75 -4.62 1.25
CA ALA A 54 -0.07 -4.03 2.41
C ALA A 54 1.43 -4.39 2.53
N ILE A 55 2.05 -4.86 1.48
CA ILE A 55 3.46 -5.24 1.46
C ILE A 55 4.33 -3.99 1.52
N ILE A 56 5.29 -3.98 2.43
CA ILE A 56 6.23 -2.88 2.61
C ILE A 56 7.67 -3.40 2.41
N HIS A 57 8.38 -2.72 1.54
CA HIS A 57 9.81 -2.93 1.34
C HIS A 57 10.54 -1.62 1.52
N ARG A 58 11.63 -1.65 2.30
CA ARG A 58 12.56 -0.52 2.35
C ARG A 58 13.41 -0.50 1.08
N MET A 59 13.82 0.69 0.64
CA MET A 59 14.77 0.82 -0.46
C MET A 59 16.09 0.17 -0.09
N PRO A 60 16.60 -0.80 -0.85
CA PRO A 60 17.92 -1.37 -0.59
C PRO A 60 19.02 -0.32 -0.78
N GLN A 61 20.02 -0.31 0.12
CA GLN A 61 21.13 0.66 0.08
C GLN A 61 21.83 0.70 -1.29
N ARG A 62 22.00 -0.45 -1.95
CA ARG A 62 22.58 -0.52 -3.29
C ARG A 62 21.77 0.25 -4.36
N ILE A 63 20.47 0.30 -4.22
CA ILE A 63 19.59 1.06 -5.14
C ILE A 63 19.71 2.55 -4.84
N HIS A 64 19.70 2.94 -3.55
CA HIS A 64 19.93 4.32 -3.15
C HIS A 64 21.29 4.81 -3.65
N ALA A 65 22.37 4.05 -3.47
CA ALA A 65 23.71 4.40 -3.94
C ALA A 65 23.74 4.61 -5.47
N ALA A 66 23.06 3.76 -6.24
CA ALA A 66 22.96 3.92 -7.69
C ALA A 66 22.16 5.17 -8.09
N TRP A 67 21.17 5.59 -7.32
CA TRP A 67 20.41 6.81 -7.56
C TRP A 67 21.16 8.06 -7.07
N ALA A 68 21.93 7.94 -5.98
CA ALA A 68 22.84 8.99 -5.53
C ALA A 68 23.86 9.34 -6.61
N ASP A 69 24.48 8.32 -7.22
CA ASP A 69 25.44 8.48 -8.31
C ASP A 69 24.82 9.10 -9.58
N ARG A 70 23.65 8.62 -10.00
CA ARG A 70 23.03 9.04 -11.27
C ARG A 70 22.23 10.33 -11.19
N HIS A 71 21.64 10.63 -10.05
CA HIS A 71 20.61 11.66 -9.89
C HIS A 71 20.86 12.62 -8.72
N GLY A 72 22.02 12.51 -8.04
CA GLY A 72 22.34 13.37 -6.90
C GLY A 72 21.47 13.14 -5.65
N LEU A 73 20.78 11.99 -5.55
CA LEU A 73 19.86 11.73 -4.44
C LEU A 73 20.56 11.77 -3.07
N GLY A 74 21.84 11.39 -3.02
CA GLY A 74 22.62 11.34 -1.77
C GLY A 74 22.78 12.69 -1.08
N GLU A 75 22.77 13.78 -1.82
CA GLU A 75 22.89 15.14 -1.27
C GLU A 75 21.56 15.61 -0.65
N THR A 76 20.45 15.32 -1.31
CA THR A 76 19.11 15.75 -0.88
C THR A 76 18.48 14.80 0.13
N LEU A 77 18.81 13.52 0.07
CA LEU A 77 18.28 12.48 0.95
C LEU A 77 19.36 11.44 1.25
N PRO A 78 20.25 11.68 2.21
CA PRO A 78 21.24 10.70 2.65
C PRO A 78 20.58 9.39 3.11
N TYR A 79 21.22 8.24 2.89
CA TYR A 79 20.64 6.94 3.21
C TYR A 79 20.25 6.79 4.68
N ASP A 80 21.08 7.29 5.60
CA ASP A 80 20.79 7.22 7.04
C ASP A 80 19.53 8.02 7.42
N ALA A 81 19.31 9.18 6.78
CA ALA A 81 18.09 9.95 6.97
C ALA A 81 16.87 9.19 6.43
N LEU A 82 17.00 8.54 5.28
CA LEU A 82 15.95 7.70 4.69
C LEU A 82 15.64 6.48 5.57
N ASP A 83 16.65 5.83 6.13
CA ASP A 83 16.47 4.68 7.00
C ASP A 83 15.74 5.05 8.29
N GLY A 84 16.06 6.19 8.89
CA GLY A 84 15.31 6.76 10.02
C GLY A 84 13.86 7.11 9.71
N ILE A 85 13.56 7.51 8.45
CA ILE A 85 12.18 7.69 7.98
C ILE A 85 11.47 6.33 7.88
N PHE A 86 12.14 5.30 7.38
CA PHE A 86 11.58 3.96 7.32
C PHE A 86 11.27 3.41 8.71
N ASP A 87 12.14 3.59 9.70
CA ASP A 87 11.89 3.18 11.08
C ASP A 87 10.60 3.81 11.61
N ARG A 88 10.46 5.12 11.46
CA ARG A 88 9.25 5.83 11.89
C ARG A 88 8.00 5.35 11.16
N LEU A 89 8.06 5.12 9.86
CA LEU A 89 6.91 4.63 9.08
C LEU A 89 6.55 3.18 9.45
N ASP A 90 7.53 2.35 9.73
CA ASP A 90 7.30 0.99 10.21
C ASP A 90 6.55 0.99 11.53
N ASP A 91 6.94 1.85 12.47
CA ASP A 91 6.26 2.02 13.77
C ASP A 91 4.84 2.57 13.59
N GLU A 92 4.68 3.65 12.83
CA GLU A 92 3.38 4.31 12.62
C GLU A 92 2.36 3.44 11.89
N LEU A 93 2.82 2.53 11.04
CA LEU A 93 1.98 1.64 10.23
C LEU A 93 2.00 0.18 10.70
N SER A 94 2.56 -0.08 11.87
CA SER A 94 2.68 -1.44 12.45
C SER A 94 3.23 -2.44 11.43
N VAL A 95 4.38 -2.09 10.81
CA VAL A 95 4.98 -2.92 9.75
C VAL A 95 5.80 -4.04 10.35
N GLU A 96 5.28 -5.24 10.29
CA GLU A 96 5.90 -6.43 10.84
C GLU A 96 5.99 -7.58 9.83
N PRO A 97 6.90 -8.55 10.04
CA PRO A 97 6.87 -9.81 9.31
C PRO A 97 5.51 -10.50 9.49
N THR A 98 4.92 -11.00 8.40
CA THR A 98 3.67 -11.75 8.48
C THR A 98 3.83 -12.94 9.44
N PRO A 99 3.07 -13.01 10.54
CA PRO A 99 3.22 -14.07 11.52
C PRO A 99 2.87 -15.44 10.92
N GLU A 100 3.55 -16.49 11.36
CA GLU A 100 3.37 -17.85 10.84
C GLU A 100 1.91 -18.32 10.97
N ALA A 101 1.25 -17.96 12.06
CA ALA A 101 -0.17 -18.25 12.27
C ALA A 101 -1.09 -17.67 11.16
N ALA A 102 -0.64 -16.64 10.44
CA ALA A 102 -1.35 -16.06 9.31
C ALA A 102 -0.96 -16.66 7.95
N TRP A 103 -0.05 -17.64 7.90
CA TRP A 103 0.34 -18.27 6.63
C TRP A 103 -0.73 -19.21 6.11
N GLY A 104 -0.90 -19.20 4.79
CA GLY A 104 -1.67 -20.24 4.09
C GLY A 104 -0.79 -21.48 3.82
N GLY A 105 -1.43 -22.60 3.49
CA GLY A 105 -0.71 -23.84 3.16
C GLY A 105 0.35 -23.69 2.07
N ASN A 106 0.15 -22.82 1.09
CA ASN A 106 1.13 -22.53 0.05
C ASN A 106 2.42 -21.91 0.61
N ASN A 107 2.28 -20.95 1.54
CA ASN A 107 3.44 -20.29 2.15
C ASN A 107 4.25 -21.27 3.01
N SER A 108 3.56 -22.10 3.80
CA SER A 108 4.23 -23.14 4.60
C SER A 108 4.98 -24.15 3.72
N ARG A 109 4.37 -24.58 2.61
CA ARG A 109 5.02 -25.50 1.64
C ARG A 109 6.22 -24.83 0.95
N PHE A 110 6.07 -23.56 0.55
CA PHE A 110 7.17 -22.80 -0.02
C PHE A 110 8.35 -22.71 0.95
N LYS A 111 8.07 -22.37 2.22
CA LYS A 111 9.10 -22.28 3.27
C LYS A 111 9.83 -23.63 3.46
N GLN A 112 9.08 -24.73 3.57
CA GLN A 112 9.65 -26.08 3.68
C GLN A 112 10.55 -26.41 2.50
N GLY A 113 10.13 -26.11 1.27
CA GLY A 113 10.94 -26.32 0.07
C GLY A 113 12.22 -25.49 0.04
N ALA A 114 12.13 -24.20 0.42
CA ALA A 114 13.27 -23.31 0.49
C ALA A 114 14.29 -23.81 1.53
N ASP A 115 13.83 -24.21 2.71
CA ASP A 115 14.70 -24.76 3.77
C ASP A 115 15.39 -26.05 3.34
N ALA A 116 14.67 -26.95 2.69
CA ALA A 116 15.23 -28.20 2.18
C ALA A 116 16.33 -27.97 1.13
N LEU A 117 16.30 -26.85 0.40
CA LEU A 117 17.30 -26.44 -0.57
C LEU A 117 18.40 -25.55 0.02
N GLY A 118 18.33 -25.23 1.31
CA GLY A 118 19.27 -24.31 1.97
C GLY A 118 19.11 -22.86 1.51
N TRP A 119 17.95 -22.47 0.98
CA TRP A 119 17.67 -21.11 0.54
C TRP A 119 17.18 -20.25 1.69
N THR A 120 17.63 -18.99 1.72
CA THR A 120 17.11 -18.01 2.66
C THR A 120 15.73 -17.54 2.19
N SER A 121 14.72 -17.69 3.05
CA SER A 121 13.39 -17.15 2.83
C SER A 121 12.87 -16.48 4.09
N ASN A 122 12.30 -15.29 3.96
CA ASN A 122 11.78 -14.53 5.08
C ASN A 122 10.30 -14.21 4.85
N PRO A 123 9.49 -14.12 5.92
CA PRO A 123 8.13 -13.65 5.80
C PRO A 123 8.09 -12.23 5.23
N THR A 124 7.13 -11.96 4.36
CA THR A 124 6.91 -10.62 3.82
C THR A 124 6.49 -9.67 4.93
N ARG A 125 7.14 -8.52 5.05
CA ARG A 125 6.75 -7.45 5.97
C ARG A 125 5.50 -6.75 5.43
N ARG A 126 4.57 -6.45 6.32
CA ARG A 126 3.26 -5.89 5.94
C ARG A 126 2.77 -4.88 6.97
N ALA A 127 2.14 -3.81 6.49
CA ALA A 127 1.46 -2.81 7.29
C ALA A 127 0.08 -3.35 7.72
N VAL A 128 0.07 -4.25 8.71
CA VAL A 128 -1.15 -4.90 9.24
C VAL A 128 -0.98 -5.17 10.72
N ASP A 129 -1.82 -4.59 11.53
CA ASP A 129 -1.86 -4.81 12.96
C ASP A 129 -2.74 -6.04 13.30
N GLY A 130 -2.13 -7.15 13.68
CA GLY A 130 -2.84 -8.36 14.10
C GLY A 130 -3.60 -9.08 12.97
N CYS A 131 -2.93 -9.60 11.94
CA CYS A 131 -3.55 -10.25 10.79
C CYS A 131 -4.40 -11.48 11.15
N GLU A 132 -5.72 -11.44 10.89
CA GLU A 132 -6.69 -12.53 11.12
C GLU A 132 -6.85 -13.52 9.94
N ARG A 133 -5.97 -13.52 8.95
CA ARG A 133 -6.00 -14.44 7.79
C ARG A 133 -7.29 -14.39 6.95
N THR A 134 -7.98 -13.27 6.88
CA THR A 134 -9.21 -13.18 6.07
C THR A 134 -8.96 -13.35 4.58
N ALA A 135 -7.69 -13.29 4.12
CA ALA A 135 -7.25 -13.36 2.71
C ALA A 135 -7.92 -12.31 1.79
N ARG A 136 -8.45 -11.22 2.37
CA ARG A 136 -9.20 -10.16 1.66
C ARG A 136 -8.45 -8.85 1.55
N CYS A 137 -7.12 -8.87 1.52
CA CYS A 137 -6.32 -7.64 1.46
C CYS A 137 -6.67 -6.77 0.26
N ASN A 138 -6.86 -7.38 -0.91
CA ASN A 138 -7.19 -6.67 -2.15
C ASN A 138 -8.68 -6.24 -2.23
N GLN A 139 -9.45 -6.51 -1.18
CA GLN A 139 -10.84 -6.09 -1.01
C GLN A 139 -11.02 -5.14 0.18
N GLY A 140 -9.91 -4.61 0.73
CA GLY A 140 -9.96 -3.65 1.80
C GLY A 140 -9.82 -4.20 3.21
N CYS A 141 -9.38 -5.45 3.40
CA CYS A 141 -9.22 -6.12 4.69
C CYS A 141 -10.53 -6.18 5.51
N ALA A 142 -11.22 -7.32 5.51
CA ALA A 142 -12.52 -7.48 6.16
C ALA A 142 -12.52 -7.18 7.67
N ALA A 143 -11.37 -7.42 8.33
CA ALA A 143 -11.17 -7.13 9.76
C ALA A 143 -10.72 -5.68 10.04
N ALA A 144 -10.50 -4.85 8.99
CA ALA A 144 -10.00 -3.48 9.09
C ALA A 144 -8.65 -3.33 9.83
N LEU A 145 -7.82 -4.37 9.84
CA LEU A 145 -6.51 -4.40 10.52
C LEU A 145 -5.36 -3.90 9.64
N LYS A 146 -5.60 -3.74 8.34
CA LYS A 146 -4.64 -3.18 7.42
C LYS A 146 -4.48 -1.69 7.67
N GLN A 147 -3.24 -1.23 7.85
CA GLN A 147 -2.87 0.16 8.12
C GLN A 147 -2.85 0.98 6.83
N SER A 148 -3.97 0.97 6.11
CA SER A 148 -4.17 1.77 4.91
C SER A 148 -4.48 3.23 5.25
N MET A 149 -4.27 4.14 4.32
CA MET A 149 -4.39 5.59 4.56
C MET A 149 -5.77 5.99 5.08
N ASP A 150 -6.82 5.31 4.67
CA ASP A 150 -8.19 5.53 5.18
C ASP A 150 -8.38 5.08 6.63
N GLN A 151 -7.48 4.25 7.18
CA GLN A 151 -7.49 3.81 8.58
C GLN A 151 -6.49 4.60 9.45
N THR A 152 -5.49 5.21 8.86
CA THR A 152 -4.36 5.84 9.57
C THR A 152 -4.30 7.35 9.35
N TYR A 153 -3.68 7.81 8.28
CA TYR A 153 -3.37 9.24 8.10
C TYR A 153 -4.60 10.10 7.79
N ILE A 154 -5.59 9.60 7.04
CA ILE A 154 -6.79 10.38 6.73
C ILE A 154 -7.60 10.74 7.98
N PRO A 155 -7.89 9.80 8.91
CA PRO A 155 -8.51 10.16 10.17
C PRO A 155 -7.71 11.18 10.99
N ARG A 156 -6.36 11.07 11.02
CA ARG A 156 -5.49 12.02 11.74
C ARG A 156 -5.63 13.44 11.19
N VAL A 157 -5.48 13.61 9.87
CA VAL A 157 -5.55 14.96 9.28
C VAL A 157 -6.93 15.58 9.39
N ILE A 158 -8.00 14.78 9.39
CA ILE A 158 -9.36 15.25 9.65
C ILE A 158 -9.50 15.75 11.10
N GLN A 159 -8.95 15.02 12.06
CA GLN A 159 -8.92 15.45 13.48
C GLN A 159 -8.13 16.74 13.68
N GLU A 160 -7.11 17.00 12.85
CA GLU A 160 -6.34 18.23 12.83
C GLU A 160 -7.02 19.37 12.03
N GLY A 161 -8.26 19.18 11.58
CA GLY A 161 -9.09 20.19 10.92
C GLY A 161 -9.02 20.20 9.40
N ALA A 162 -8.34 19.24 8.76
CA ALA A 162 -8.39 19.12 7.31
C ALA A 162 -9.79 18.71 6.82
N ARG A 163 -10.12 19.14 5.62
CA ARG A 163 -11.41 18.81 4.98
C ARG A 163 -11.20 17.77 3.88
N LEU A 164 -11.93 16.69 3.95
CA LEU A 164 -11.95 15.65 2.93
C LEU A 164 -13.22 15.78 2.07
N TYR A 165 -13.03 15.92 0.78
CA TYR A 165 -14.11 15.84 -0.21
C TYR A 165 -13.91 14.55 -1.02
N SER A 166 -14.80 13.60 -0.83
CA SER A 166 -14.80 12.35 -1.60
C SER A 166 -15.63 12.50 -2.88
N GLU A 167 -15.43 11.60 -3.84
CA GLU A 167 -16.11 11.62 -5.15
C GLU A 167 -15.89 12.92 -5.94
N CYS A 168 -14.86 13.66 -5.59
CA CYS A 168 -14.44 14.92 -6.22
C CYS A 168 -13.14 14.70 -6.99
N ARG A 169 -13.24 14.56 -8.30
CA ARG A 169 -12.04 14.45 -9.16
C ARG A 169 -11.40 15.82 -9.33
N VAL A 170 -10.10 15.91 -9.06
CA VAL A 170 -9.31 17.11 -9.35
C VAL A 170 -9.02 17.14 -10.84
N GLU A 171 -9.49 18.18 -11.52
CA GLU A 171 -9.27 18.38 -12.97
C GLU A 171 -7.96 19.13 -13.22
N ARG A 172 -7.66 20.15 -12.41
CA ARG A 172 -6.44 20.95 -12.53
C ARG A 172 -6.08 21.64 -11.22
N ILE A 173 -4.81 21.92 -11.06
CA ILE A 173 -4.30 22.81 -10.02
C ILE A 173 -4.25 24.22 -10.62
N ILE A 174 -4.79 25.20 -9.91
CA ILE A 174 -4.75 26.60 -10.33
C ILE A 174 -3.72 27.30 -9.45
N GLU A 175 -2.66 27.80 -10.07
CA GLU A 175 -1.68 28.61 -9.38
C GLU A 175 -2.05 30.11 -9.51
N ALA A 176 -2.12 30.78 -8.37
CA ALA A 176 -2.31 32.22 -8.32
C ALA A 176 -1.32 32.85 -7.33
N SER A 177 -0.55 33.82 -7.81
CA SER A 177 0.43 34.56 -6.98
C SER A 177 1.45 33.64 -6.28
N GLY A 178 1.93 32.59 -6.96
CA GLY A 178 2.93 31.65 -6.46
C GLY A 178 2.39 30.68 -5.38
N ARG A 179 1.07 30.50 -5.30
CA ARG A 179 0.38 29.54 -4.43
C ARG A 179 -0.57 28.69 -5.24
N ALA A 180 -0.63 27.39 -4.93
CA ALA A 180 -1.61 26.43 -5.48
C ALA A 180 -2.83 26.33 -4.58
#